data_99e0f1f211556722fa7fc4935a3bad75
#
_entry.id   99e0f1f211556722fa7fc4935a3bad75
#
_cell.length_a   1.000
_cell.length_b   1.000
_cell.length_c   1.000
_cell.angle_alpha   90.00
_cell.angle_beta   90.00
_cell.angle_gamma   90.00
#
_symmetry.space_group_name_H-M   'P 1'
#
loop_
_entity.id
_entity.type
_entity.pdbx_description
1 polymer ?
#
loop_
_entity_poly.entity_id
_entity_poly.type
_entity_poly.pdbx_seq_one_letter_code
_entity_poly.pdbx_strand_id
1 'polypeptide(L)'
;MLDWIRRIRKVSQTLTLPSRDASAGRSQSQLNPAKLIPATEVFFSHLIQQHFLIADLLTDDSKDSPSEGFASRQREIAARYAERGQELEDQLLKLGSSYMELQQDMRDRLDLLISRTEGYGWHEDLMRIYIVFGLLEDCELRIAKGLAPARRVRVEAMLSDNSLIDFCEQALSRSIADNPSLAHDLALFGRAIVADALLEVRDLVSFEQLKLTVTGEDAAVTREQFKLLEPLTSELIAQHTIRMDALGLTA
;
A
#
# COMPACT_ATOMS: atom_id res chain seq x y z
N MET A 1 -11.81 37.56 -39.83
CA MET A 1 -12.38 37.06 -38.58
C MET A 1 -11.99 35.58 -38.32
N LEU A 2 -10.72 35.19 -38.53
CA LEU A 2 -10.23 33.82 -38.34
C LEU A 2 -8.79 33.74 -37.79
N ASP A 3 -8.24 34.85 -37.23
CA ASP A 3 -6.86 34.86 -36.72
C ASP A 3 -6.70 34.21 -35.34
N TRP A 4 -7.79 34.03 -34.58
CA TRP A 4 -7.74 33.36 -33.29
C TRP A 4 -7.59 31.83 -33.44
N ILE A 5 -8.12 31.22 -34.49
CA ILE A 5 -8.00 29.80 -34.81
C ILE A 5 -6.56 29.45 -35.21
N ARG A 6 -5.83 30.35 -35.85
CA ARG A 6 -4.40 30.18 -36.15
C ARG A 6 -3.50 30.24 -34.92
N ARG A 7 -3.90 30.99 -33.87
CA ARG A 7 -3.15 31.04 -32.61
C ARG A 7 -3.31 29.74 -31.79
N ILE A 8 -4.47 29.11 -31.83
CA ILE A 8 -4.71 27.83 -31.11
C ILE A 8 -3.89 26.68 -31.74
N ARG A 9 -3.71 26.70 -33.08
CA ARG A 9 -2.86 25.66 -33.74
C ARG A 9 -1.36 25.79 -33.49
N LYS A 10 -0.85 26.90 -32.98
CA LYS A 10 0.57 27.07 -32.62
C LYS A 10 0.91 26.65 -31.19
N VAL A 11 -0.07 26.37 -30.36
CA VAL A 11 0.13 25.92 -28.98
C VAL A 11 0.13 24.37 -28.85
N SER A 12 -0.16 23.67 -29.96
CA SER A 12 0.08 22.21 -30.05
C SER A 12 1.53 21.86 -30.38
N GLN A 13 2.49 22.64 -29.90
CA GLN A 13 3.84 22.10 -29.72
C GLN A 13 3.78 21.19 -28.51
N THR A 14 3.92 19.91 -28.77
CA THR A 14 4.14 18.84 -27.82
C THR A 14 4.87 19.38 -26.60
N LEU A 15 4.12 19.66 -25.53
CA LEU A 15 4.66 19.69 -24.18
C LEU A 15 5.10 18.25 -23.90
N THR A 16 6.31 17.90 -24.31
CA THR A 16 7.03 16.78 -23.73
C THR A 16 7.25 17.18 -22.28
N LEU A 17 6.34 16.75 -21.41
CA LEU A 17 6.59 16.79 -19.98
C LEU A 17 7.94 16.09 -19.77
N PRO A 18 8.90 16.72 -19.08
CA PRO A 18 10.15 16.05 -18.77
C PRO A 18 9.79 14.75 -18.05
N SER A 19 10.36 13.63 -18.52
CA SER A 19 10.32 12.37 -17.81
C SER A 19 10.60 12.68 -16.34
N ARG A 20 9.65 12.37 -15.47
CA ARG A 20 9.83 12.51 -14.03
C ARG A 20 10.86 11.46 -13.63
N ASP A 21 12.12 11.88 -13.68
CA ASP A 21 13.19 11.12 -13.09
C ASP A 21 12.97 11.17 -11.58
N ALA A 22 12.51 10.06 -10.99
CA ALA A 22 12.23 9.94 -9.56
C ALA A 22 13.46 10.25 -8.69
N SER A 23 14.64 10.38 -9.31
CA SER A 23 15.93 10.67 -8.68
C SER A 23 16.37 12.13 -8.74
N ALA A 24 15.72 12.99 -9.54
CA ALA A 24 16.18 14.35 -9.77
C ALA A 24 15.72 15.31 -8.65
N GLY A 25 16.60 15.57 -7.70
CA GLY A 25 16.66 16.88 -7.04
C GLY A 25 16.05 17.03 -5.66
N ARG A 26 15.79 15.96 -4.89
CA ARG A 26 15.56 16.07 -3.45
C ARG A 26 16.81 15.69 -2.68
N SER A 27 17.22 16.53 -1.71
CA SER A 27 18.27 16.15 -0.76
C SER A 27 17.86 14.80 -0.17
N GLN A 28 18.63 13.76 -0.46
CA GLN A 28 18.41 12.43 0.10
C GLN A 28 18.75 12.51 1.58
N SER A 29 17.78 12.92 2.42
CA SER A 29 17.84 12.55 3.81
C SER A 29 17.76 11.03 3.81
N GLN A 30 18.89 10.38 4.15
CA GLN A 30 18.95 8.93 4.12
C GLN A 30 17.95 8.38 5.11
N LEU A 31 16.95 7.66 4.60
CA LEU A 31 16.02 6.93 5.42
C LEU A 31 16.81 5.99 6.33
N ASN A 32 16.59 6.08 7.63
CA ASN A 32 17.16 5.15 8.61
C ASN A 32 16.08 4.16 9.08
N PRO A 33 16.01 2.94 8.48
CA PRO A 33 14.98 1.97 8.80
C PRO A 33 14.97 1.56 10.29
N ALA A 34 16.12 1.57 10.95
CA ALA A 34 16.22 1.22 12.37
C ALA A 34 15.50 2.22 13.30
N LYS A 35 15.22 3.45 12.83
CA LYS A 35 14.44 4.44 13.56
C LYS A 35 12.95 4.39 13.27
N LEU A 36 12.55 3.66 12.22
CA LEU A 36 11.17 3.58 11.75
C LEU A 36 10.52 2.25 12.09
N ILE A 37 11.32 1.20 12.28
CA ILE A 37 10.78 -0.11 12.62
C ILE A 37 10.15 -0.07 14.02
N PRO A 38 8.86 -0.42 14.18
CA PRO A 38 8.25 -0.52 15.48
C PRO A 38 8.79 -1.72 16.26
N ALA A 39 8.33 -1.92 17.50
CA ALA A 39 8.65 -3.13 18.26
C ALA A 39 8.34 -4.37 17.44
N THR A 40 9.15 -5.40 17.60
CA THR A 40 9.05 -6.63 16.79
C THR A 40 7.65 -7.22 16.82
N GLU A 41 7.04 -7.26 17.99
CA GLU A 41 5.69 -7.80 18.21
C GLU A 41 4.63 -6.99 17.46
N VAL A 42 4.75 -5.67 17.46
CA VAL A 42 3.86 -4.75 16.72
C VAL A 42 3.99 -4.98 15.22
N PHE A 43 5.21 -5.03 14.70
CA PHE A 43 5.47 -5.23 13.28
C PHE A 43 4.93 -6.58 12.78
N PHE A 44 5.21 -7.66 13.51
CA PHE A 44 4.72 -8.98 13.13
C PHE A 44 3.21 -9.12 13.30
N SER A 45 2.61 -8.50 14.32
CA SER A 45 1.16 -8.48 14.49
C SER A 45 0.46 -7.77 13.34
N HIS A 46 1.02 -6.65 12.86
CA HIS A 46 0.52 -5.97 11.67
C HIS A 46 0.60 -6.88 10.44
N LEU A 47 1.77 -7.47 10.15
CA LEU A 47 1.94 -8.39 9.03
C LEU A 47 0.95 -9.56 9.07
N ILE A 48 0.76 -10.19 10.22
CA ILE A 48 -0.18 -11.31 10.39
C ILE A 48 -1.60 -10.89 10.02
N GLN A 49 -2.08 -9.80 10.63
CA GLN A 49 -3.46 -9.34 10.39
C GLN A 49 -3.65 -8.85 8.95
N GLN A 50 -2.66 -8.21 8.37
CA GLN A 50 -2.69 -7.81 6.97
C GLN A 50 -2.79 -9.02 6.02
N HIS A 51 -2.02 -10.08 6.28
CA HIS A 51 -2.06 -11.29 5.45
C HIS A 51 -3.41 -11.99 5.53
N PHE A 52 -3.99 -12.13 6.73
CA PHE A 52 -5.33 -12.69 6.87
C PHE A 52 -6.39 -11.81 6.19
N LEU A 53 -6.30 -10.50 6.35
CA LEU A 53 -7.22 -9.56 5.72
C LEU A 53 -7.17 -9.62 4.19
N ILE A 54 -5.97 -9.66 3.60
CA ILE A 54 -5.82 -9.82 2.13
C ILE A 54 -6.44 -11.16 1.68
N ALA A 55 -6.24 -12.24 2.44
CA ALA A 55 -6.81 -13.54 2.13
C ALA A 55 -8.36 -13.51 2.15
N ASP A 56 -8.93 -12.86 3.17
CA ASP A 56 -10.39 -12.71 3.31
C ASP A 56 -10.96 -11.86 2.17
N LEU A 57 -10.37 -10.69 1.89
CA LEU A 57 -10.81 -9.80 0.81
C LEU A 57 -10.75 -10.49 -0.55
N LEU A 58 -9.64 -11.15 -0.91
CA LEU A 58 -9.53 -11.87 -2.19
C LEU A 58 -10.53 -13.02 -2.30
N THR A 59 -10.81 -13.71 -1.19
CA THR A 59 -11.79 -14.80 -1.15
C THR A 59 -13.19 -14.26 -1.41
N ASP A 60 -13.55 -13.14 -0.76
CA ASP A 60 -14.85 -12.50 -0.92
C ASP A 60 -15.00 -11.92 -2.33
N ASP A 61 -14.04 -11.15 -2.81
CA ASP A 61 -14.05 -10.54 -4.15
C ASP A 61 -14.09 -11.59 -5.26
N SER A 62 -13.56 -12.80 -5.02
CA SER A 62 -13.61 -13.89 -6.00
C SER A 62 -15.02 -14.32 -6.39
N LYS A 63 -16.02 -14.03 -5.53
CA LYS A 63 -17.44 -14.37 -5.76
C LYS A 63 -18.08 -13.47 -6.82
N ASP A 64 -17.62 -12.22 -6.90
CA ASP A 64 -18.11 -11.19 -7.81
C ASP A 64 -17.17 -10.96 -9.01
N SER A 65 -16.19 -11.84 -9.16
CA SER A 65 -15.20 -11.76 -10.24
C SER A 65 -15.85 -11.89 -11.62
N PRO A 66 -15.47 -11.07 -12.62
CA PRO A 66 -16.05 -11.09 -13.96
C PRO A 66 -15.73 -12.36 -14.75
N SER A 67 -14.81 -13.20 -14.28
CA SER A 67 -14.48 -14.48 -14.92
C SER A 67 -14.00 -15.52 -13.91
N GLU A 68 -14.29 -16.80 -14.21
CA GLU A 68 -13.81 -17.92 -13.38
C GLU A 68 -12.26 -18.01 -13.36
N GLY A 69 -11.58 -17.56 -14.43
CA GLY A 69 -10.12 -17.51 -14.46
C GLY A 69 -9.55 -16.55 -13.42
N PHE A 70 -10.14 -15.36 -13.28
CA PHE A 70 -9.76 -14.41 -12.24
C PHE A 70 -10.16 -14.90 -10.85
N ALA A 71 -11.38 -15.42 -10.69
CA ALA A 71 -11.86 -15.98 -9.43
C ALA A 71 -10.95 -17.09 -8.89
N SER A 72 -10.55 -18.02 -9.75
CA SER A 72 -9.63 -19.10 -9.39
C SER A 72 -8.26 -18.57 -8.96
N ARG A 73 -7.74 -17.57 -9.66
CA ARG A 73 -6.45 -16.97 -9.32
C ARG A 73 -6.51 -16.18 -8.02
N GLN A 74 -7.60 -15.44 -7.75
CA GLN A 74 -7.84 -14.77 -6.46
C GLN A 74 -7.81 -15.78 -5.31
N ARG A 75 -8.54 -16.89 -5.42
CA ARG A 75 -8.57 -17.95 -4.39
C ARG A 75 -7.19 -18.59 -4.17
N GLU A 76 -6.42 -18.80 -5.23
CA GLU A 76 -5.05 -19.33 -5.10
C GLU A 76 -4.13 -18.36 -4.35
N ILE A 77 -4.19 -17.07 -4.66
CA ILE A 77 -3.41 -16.04 -3.96
C ILE A 77 -3.89 -15.92 -2.51
N ALA A 78 -5.21 -15.90 -2.27
CA ALA A 78 -5.80 -15.86 -0.93
C ALA A 78 -5.27 -16.99 -0.04
N ALA A 79 -5.25 -18.23 -0.55
CA ALA A 79 -4.74 -19.39 0.18
C ALA A 79 -3.27 -19.21 0.59
N ARG A 80 -2.43 -18.64 -0.29
CA ARG A 80 -1.02 -18.37 0.03
C ARG A 80 -0.86 -17.28 1.09
N TYR A 81 -1.69 -16.24 1.06
CA TYR A 81 -1.66 -15.20 2.08
C TYR A 81 -2.12 -15.74 3.44
N ALA A 82 -3.17 -16.56 3.47
CA ALA A 82 -3.62 -17.23 4.70
C ALA A 82 -2.52 -18.15 5.28
N GLU A 83 -1.84 -18.95 4.45
CA GLU A 83 -0.73 -19.82 4.87
C GLU A 83 0.42 -19.01 5.47
N ARG A 84 0.83 -17.92 4.84
CA ARG A 84 1.88 -17.01 5.35
C ARG A 84 1.47 -16.34 6.66
N GLY A 85 0.22 -15.89 6.76
CA GLY A 85 -0.33 -15.36 8.02
C GLY A 85 -0.19 -16.37 9.15
N GLN A 86 -0.57 -17.63 8.91
CA GLN A 86 -0.46 -18.71 9.89
C GLN A 86 1.00 -19.01 10.25
N GLU A 87 1.91 -19.05 9.29
CA GLU A 87 3.34 -19.25 9.56
C GLU A 87 3.95 -18.15 10.45
N LEU A 88 3.55 -16.89 10.22
CA LEU A 88 3.97 -15.76 11.02
C LEU A 88 3.39 -15.84 12.44
N GLU A 89 2.12 -16.19 12.55
CA GLU A 89 1.43 -16.36 13.82
C GLU A 89 2.09 -17.45 14.67
N ASP A 90 2.36 -18.63 14.10
CA ASP A 90 3.06 -19.73 14.77
C ASP A 90 4.45 -19.33 15.29
N GLN A 91 5.12 -18.40 14.59
CA GLN A 91 6.42 -17.89 15.02
C GLN A 91 6.29 -16.89 16.17
N LEU A 92 5.30 -16.03 16.13
CA LEU A 92 5.06 -15.04 17.17
C LEU A 92 4.60 -15.70 18.47
N LEU A 93 3.77 -16.74 18.39
CA LEU A 93 3.36 -17.56 19.54
C LEU A 93 4.54 -18.19 20.29
N LYS A 94 5.60 -18.58 19.58
CA LYS A 94 6.83 -19.14 20.19
C LYS A 94 7.63 -18.09 20.97
N LEU A 95 7.40 -16.82 20.75
CA LEU A 95 8.08 -15.73 21.49
C LEU A 95 7.42 -15.45 22.86
N GLY A 96 6.24 -15.99 23.11
CA GLY A 96 5.49 -15.92 24.37
C GLY A 96 5.13 -14.50 24.75
N SER A 97 3.87 -14.09 24.74
CA SER A 97 3.44 -12.84 25.40
C SER A 97 1.97 -12.53 25.23
N SER A 98 1.52 -11.39 25.76
CA SER A 98 0.22 -10.70 25.65
C SER A 98 -0.17 -10.34 24.19
N TYR A 99 0.03 -11.27 23.31
CA TYR A 99 -0.10 -11.24 21.88
C TYR A 99 -1.56 -10.98 21.40
N MET A 100 -2.54 -11.54 22.13
CA MET A 100 -3.94 -11.49 21.67
C MET A 100 -4.54 -10.09 21.66
N GLU A 101 -4.23 -9.27 22.66
CA GLU A 101 -4.71 -7.87 22.69
C GLU A 101 -4.12 -7.06 21.53
N LEU A 102 -2.83 -7.25 21.25
CA LEU A 102 -2.15 -6.57 20.16
C LEU A 102 -2.69 -7.01 18.79
N GLN A 103 -3.05 -8.27 18.63
CA GLN A 103 -3.69 -8.78 17.40
C GLN A 103 -5.05 -8.14 17.19
N GLN A 104 -5.84 -7.98 18.24
CA GLN A 104 -7.14 -7.31 18.13
C GLN A 104 -6.98 -5.83 17.77
N ASP A 105 -6.06 -5.11 18.42
CA ASP A 105 -5.75 -3.71 18.09
C ASP A 105 -5.35 -3.53 16.61
N MET A 106 -4.54 -4.46 16.07
CA MET A 106 -4.14 -4.41 14.65
C MET A 106 -5.30 -4.72 13.72
N ARG A 107 -6.14 -5.68 14.07
CA ARG A 107 -7.35 -6.01 13.31
C ARG A 107 -8.28 -4.82 13.24
N ASP A 108 -8.62 -4.21 14.38
CA ASP A 108 -9.53 -3.06 14.46
C ASP A 108 -9.03 -1.88 13.61
N ARG A 109 -7.71 -1.66 13.58
CA ARG A 109 -7.08 -0.62 12.74
C ARG A 109 -7.21 -0.93 11.26
N LEU A 110 -6.93 -2.14 10.83
CA LEU A 110 -7.02 -2.56 9.44
C LEU A 110 -8.48 -2.61 8.97
N ASP A 111 -9.42 -3.03 9.82
CA ASP A 111 -10.85 -2.98 9.53
C ASP A 111 -11.32 -1.53 9.32
N LEU A 112 -10.80 -0.58 10.13
CA LEU A 112 -11.08 0.84 9.92
C LEU A 112 -10.50 1.36 8.59
N LEU A 113 -9.30 0.93 8.20
CA LEU A 113 -8.71 1.25 6.90
C LEU A 113 -9.59 0.74 5.76
N ILE A 114 -10.06 -0.52 5.83
CA ILE A 114 -10.95 -1.10 4.83
C ILE A 114 -12.27 -0.33 4.73
N SER A 115 -12.86 0.05 5.87
CA SER A 115 -14.10 0.82 5.86
C SER A 115 -13.98 2.21 5.23
N ARG A 116 -12.79 2.84 5.32
CA ARG A 116 -12.50 4.14 4.69
C ARG A 116 -12.16 4.04 3.21
N THR A 117 -11.73 2.89 2.78
CA THR A 117 -11.31 2.62 1.39
C THR A 117 -12.26 1.67 0.68
N GLU A 118 -13.50 1.55 1.16
CA GLU A 118 -14.53 0.70 0.57
C GLU A 118 -14.83 1.11 -0.87
N GLY A 119 -14.87 0.13 -1.78
CA GLY A 119 -15.17 0.30 -3.19
C GLY A 119 -16.61 -0.12 -3.52
N TYR A 120 -17.03 0.22 -4.73
CA TYR A 120 -18.32 -0.17 -5.28
C TYR A 120 -18.15 -1.29 -6.31
N GLY A 121 -17.90 -2.51 -5.81
CA GLY A 121 -17.81 -3.71 -6.63
C GLY A 121 -16.38 -4.10 -7.01
N TRP A 122 -16.27 -5.24 -7.66
CA TRP A 122 -15.04 -5.99 -7.88
C TRP A 122 -13.83 -5.17 -8.37
N HIS A 123 -14.05 -4.23 -9.30
CA HIS A 123 -12.94 -3.46 -9.87
C HIS A 123 -12.34 -2.47 -8.88
N GLU A 124 -13.17 -1.79 -8.09
CA GLU A 124 -12.70 -0.86 -7.06
C GLU A 124 -12.12 -1.61 -5.87
N ASP A 125 -12.69 -2.76 -5.49
CA ASP A 125 -12.16 -3.62 -4.45
C ASP A 125 -10.77 -4.16 -4.84
N LEU A 126 -10.61 -4.61 -6.09
CA LEU A 126 -9.30 -5.03 -6.59
C LEU A 126 -8.31 -3.86 -6.68
N MET A 127 -8.79 -2.66 -7.07
CA MET A 127 -7.98 -1.42 -7.08
C MET A 127 -7.54 -1.04 -5.67
N ARG A 128 -8.41 -1.17 -4.66
CA ARG A 128 -8.06 -1.01 -3.24
C ARG A 128 -6.93 -1.96 -2.85
N ILE A 129 -7.06 -3.24 -3.17
CA ILE A 129 -6.02 -4.24 -2.88
C ILE A 129 -4.70 -3.82 -3.54
N TYR A 130 -4.72 -3.45 -4.81
CA TYR A 130 -3.54 -3.04 -5.58
C TYR A 130 -2.83 -1.82 -4.99
N ILE A 131 -3.58 -0.79 -4.60
CA ILE A 131 -3.00 0.47 -4.12
C ILE A 131 -2.67 0.41 -2.63
N VAL A 132 -3.66 0.07 -1.78
CA VAL A 132 -3.50 0.15 -0.32
C VAL A 132 -2.48 -0.87 0.16
N PHE A 133 -2.69 -2.15 -0.16
CA PHE A 133 -1.76 -3.19 0.31
C PHE A 133 -0.42 -3.14 -0.41
N GLY A 134 -0.39 -2.73 -1.68
CA GLY A 134 0.88 -2.47 -2.35
C GLY A 134 1.71 -1.39 -1.66
N LEU A 135 1.10 -0.30 -1.16
CA LEU A 135 1.80 0.73 -0.39
C LEU A 135 2.24 0.24 1.00
N LEU A 136 1.41 -0.58 1.66
CA LEU A 136 1.77 -1.17 2.96
C LEU A 136 2.95 -2.14 2.81
N GLU A 137 2.93 -3.03 1.83
CA GLU A 137 4.03 -3.97 1.54
C GLU A 137 5.34 -3.24 1.18
N ASP A 138 5.28 -2.16 0.37
CA ASP A 138 6.46 -1.32 0.09
C ASP A 138 7.03 -0.70 1.37
N CYS A 139 6.16 -0.19 2.25
CA CYS A 139 6.56 0.34 3.55
C CYS A 139 7.22 -0.74 4.41
N GLU A 140 6.57 -1.89 4.53
CA GLU A 140 7.04 -3.02 5.32
C GLU A 140 8.40 -3.52 4.86
N LEU A 141 8.59 -3.69 3.54
CA LEU A 141 9.90 -4.02 2.94
C LEU A 141 10.96 -2.98 3.30
N ARG A 142 10.58 -1.72 3.32
CA ARG A 142 11.51 -0.63 3.59
C ARG A 142 11.94 -0.60 5.05
N ILE A 143 10.99 -0.73 5.98
CA ILE A 143 11.29 -0.71 7.43
C ILE A 143 11.84 -2.04 7.92
N ALA A 144 11.55 -3.17 7.28
CA ALA A 144 12.13 -4.49 7.60
C ALA A 144 13.66 -4.50 7.57
N LYS A 145 14.29 -3.59 6.83
CA LYS A 145 15.75 -3.38 6.84
C LYS A 145 16.28 -2.99 8.23
N GLY A 146 15.41 -2.51 9.12
CA GLY A 146 15.72 -2.24 10.53
C GLY A 146 15.69 -3.48 11.44
N LEU A 147 15.17 -4.61 10.97
CA LEU A 147 15.12 -5.86 11.73
C LEU A 147 16.51 -6.52 11.87
N ALA A 148 16.65 -7.37 12.88
CA ALA A 148 17.79 -8.28 13.00
C ALA A 148 17.92 -9.17 11.74
N PRO A 149 19.14 -9.48 11.27
CA PRO A 149 19.39 -10.11 9.95
C PRO A 149 18.54 -11.35 9.67
N ALA A 150 18.41 -12.26 10.64
CA ALA A 150 17.66 -13.50 10.45
C ALA A 150 16.15 -13.28 10.24
N ARG A 151 15.56 -12.29 10.92
CA ARG A 151 14.16 -11.91 10.74
C ARG A 151 13.96 -11.14 9.43
N ARG A 152 14.88 -10.22 9.12
CA ARG A 152 14.85 -9.44 7.88
C ARG A 152 14.81 -10.32 6.65
N VAL A 153 15.74 -11.26 6.50
CA VAL A 153 15.81 -12.17 5.34
C VAL A 153 14.48 -12.90 5.13
N ARG A 154 13.82 -13.33 6.21
CA ARG A 154 12.55 -14.03 6.12
C ARG A 154 11.41 -13.12 5.68
N VAL A 155 11.31 -11.91 6.25
CA VAL A 155 10.29 -10.92 5.87
C VAL A 155 10.51 -10.48 4.43
N GLU A 156 11.74 -10.16 4.04
CA GLU A 156 12.06 -9.79 2.66
C GLU A 156 11.70 -10.90 1.66
N ALA A 157 11.99 -12.17 1.97
CA ALA A 157 11.64 -13.30 1.12
C ALA A 157 10.12 -13.45 0.96
N MET A 158 9.35 -13.23 2.02
CA MET A 158 7.90 -13.31 2.00
C MET A 158 7.27 -12.18 1.20
N LEU A 159 7.69 -10.94 1.44
CA LEU A 159 7.17 -9.74 0.77
C LEU A 159 7.73 -9.53 -0.65
N SER A 160 8.69 -10.34 -1.10
CA SER A 160 9.20 -10.30 -2.47
C SER A 160 8.35 -11.08 -3.47
N ASP A 161 7.25 -11.71 -3.04
CA ASP A 161 6.33 -12.38 -3.94
C ASP A 161 5.34 -11.37 -4.56
N ASN A 162 5.59 -10.97 -5.78
CA ASN A 162 4.77 -10.01 -6.51
C ASN A 162 3.45 -10.58 -7.04
N SER A 163 3.11 -11.84 -6.74
CA SER A 163 1.98 -12.52 -7.37
C SER A 163 0.62 -11.85 -7.17
N LEU A 164 0.43 -11.13 -6.05
CA LEU A 164 -0.76 -10.31 -5.82
C LEU A 164 -0.77 -9.08 -6.72
N ILE A 165 0.31 -8.32 -6.71
CA ILE A 165 0.45 -7.08 -7.49
C ILE A 165 0.35 -7.38 -8.99
N ASP A 166 1.06 -8.40 -9.47
CA ASP A 166 1.02 -8.84 -10.88
C ASP A 166 -0.40 -9.26 -11.30
N PHE A 167 -1.11 -9.97 -10.42
CA PHE A 167 -2.51 -10.35 -10.67
C PHE A 167 -3.42 -9.12 -10.75
N CYS A 168 -3.34 -8.21 -9.78
CA CYS A 168 -4.16 -6.99 -9.77
C CYS A 168 -3.91 -6.15 -11.04
N GLU A 169 -2.64 -5.93 -11.39
CA GLU A 169 -2.25 -5.19 -12.58
C GLU A 169 -2.80 -5.84 -13.85
N GLN A 170 -2.62 -7.14 -14.01
CA GLN A 170 -3.13 -7.88 -15.16
C GLN A 170 -4.65 -7.81 -15.26
N ALA A 171 -5.36 -8.04 -14.16
CA ALA A 171 -6.81 -8.09 -14.14
C ALA A 171 -7.44 -6.72 -14.38
N LEU A 172 -6.92 -5.66 -13.73
CA LEU A 172 -7.38 -4.29 -13.93
C LEU A 172 -7.07 -3.78 -15.34
N SER A 173 -5.85 -4.00 -15.85
CA SER A 173 -5.48 -3.62 -17.22
C SER A 173 -6.37 -4.29 -18.26
N ARG A 174 -6.69 -5.58 -18.06
CA ARG A 174 -7.61 -6.30 -18.94
C ARG A 174 -9.01 -5.71 -18.89
N SER A 175 -9.54 -5.44 -17.69
CA SER A 175 -10.87 -4.86 -17.52
C SER A 175 -10.97 -3.46 -18.15
N ILE A 176 -9.92 -2.63 -18.01
CA ILE A 176 -9.85 -1.30 -18.65
C ILE A 176 -9.82 -1.44 -20.17
N ALA A 177 -9.07 -2.40 -20.72
CA ALA A 177 -9.02 -2.63 -22.16
C ALA A 177 -10.38 -3.08 -22.73
N ASP A 178 -11.11 -3.93 -21.99
CA ASP A 178 -12.43 -4.42 -22.37
C ASP A 178 -13.54 -3.34 -22.16
N ASN A 179 -13.36 -2.46 -21.16
CA ASN A 179 -14.26 -1.33 -20.87
C ASN A 179 -13.48 -0.05 -20.51
N PRO A 180 -13.11 0.79 -21.50
CA PRO A 180 -12.32 2.00 -21.27
C PRO A 180 -12.96 3.05 -20.33
N SER A 181 -14.27 3.00 -20.10
CA SER A 181 -14.93 3.92 -19.15
C SER A 181 -14.48 3.70 -17.69
N LEU A 182 -14.06 2.47 -17.35
CA LEU A 182 -13.51 2.16 -16.02
C LEU A 182 -12.25 2.97 -15.68
N ALA A 183 -11.46 3.37 -16.68
CA ALA A 183 -10.22 4.09 -16.44
C ALA A 183 -10.42 5.38 -15.63
N HIS A 184 -11.51 6.11 -15.91
CA HIS A 184 -11.80 7.37 -15.21
C HIS A 184 -12.18 7.11 -13.75
N ASP A 185 -13.07 6.15 -13.51
CA ASP A 185 -13.57 5.85 -12.18
C ASP A 185 -12.46 5.26 -11.30
N LEU A 186 -11.67 4.34 -11.83
CA LEU A 186 -10.53 3.75 -11.13
C LEU A 186 -9.40 4.76 -10.85
N ALA A 187 -9.17 5.72 -11.77
CA ALA A 187 -8.23 6.79 -11.52
C ALA A 187 -8.68 7.72 -10.38
N LEU A 188 -9.97 8.05 -10.31
CA LEU A 188 -10.53 8.83 -9.20
C LEU A 188 -10.45 8.07 -7.88
N PHE A 189 -10.88 6.82 -7.89
CA PHE A 189 -10.87 5.95 -6.71
C PHE A 189 -9.44 5.75 -6.18
N GLY A 190 -8.49 5.37 -7.04
CA GLY A 190 -7.09 5.14 -6.63
C GLY A 190 -6.43 6.38 -6.01
N ARG A 191 -6.76 7.59 -6.50
CA ARG A 191 -6.30 8.84 -5.87
C ARG A 191 -6.97 9.13 -4.54
N ALA A 192 -8.24 8.76 -4.40
CA ALA A 192 -8.97 9.01 -3.15
C ALA A 192 -8.44 8.18 -1.99
N ILE A 193 -8.12 6.89 -2.21
CA ILE A 193 -7.75 5.96 -1.14
C ILE A 193 -6.28 6.05 -0.70
N VAL A 194 -5.39 6.67 -1.50
CA VAL A 194 -3.95 6.74 -1.19
C VAL A 194 -3.67 7.48 0.12
N ALA A 195 -4.46 8.49 0.44
CA ALA A 195 -4.28 9.27 1.67
C ALA A 195 -4.53 8.41 2.93
N ASP A 196 -5.56 7.55 2.91
CA ASP A 196 -5.85 6.63 4.02
C ASP A 196 -4.76 5.56 4.17
N ALA A 197 -4.23 5.02 3.07
CA ALA A 197 -3.08 4.12 3.10
C ALA A 197 -1.83 4.78 3.73
N LEU A 198 -1.56 6.05 3.40
CA LEU A 198 -0.43 6.80 3.98
C LEU A 198 -0.65 7.13 5.47
N LEU A 199 -1.90 7.30 5.91
CA LEU A 199 -2.21 7.43 7.34
C LEU A 199 -1.91 6.13 8.08
N GLU A 200 -2.26 4.96 7.52
CA GLU A 200 -1.93 3.67 8.12
C GLU A 200 -0.41 3.44 8.18
N VAL A 201 0.32 3.76 7.10
CA VAL A 201 1.79 3.73 7.10
C VAL A 201 2.36 4.59 8.23
N ARG A 202 1.87 5.81 8.40
CA ARG A 202 2.31 6.70 9.48
C ARG A 202 2.06 6.06 10.84
N ASP A 203 0.88 5.50 11.02
CA ASP A 203 0.47 4.94 12.30
C ASP A 203 1.21 3.63 12.61
N LEU A 204 1.60 2.85 11.60
CA LEU A 204 2.46 1.68 11.76
C LEU A 204 3.85 2.07 12.28
N VAL A 205 4.53 3.02 11.64
CA VAL A 205 5.90 3.42 12.00
C VAL A 205 5.97 4.30 13.24
N SER A 206 4.87 4.91 13.68
CA SER A 206 4.79 5.78 14.85
C SER A 206 4.07 5.14 16.04
N PHE A 207 3.68 3.87 15.96
CA PHE A 207 2.78 3.22 16.89
C PHE A 207 3.17 3.37 18.38
N GLU A 208 4.44 3.21 18.72
CA GLU A 208 4.89 3.38 20.11
C GLU A 208 4.94 4.85 20.56
N GLN A 209 5.21 5.74 19.64
CA GLN A 209 5.30 7.17 19.93
C GLN A 209 3.91 7.82 20.04
N LEU A 210 2.91 7.30 19.30
CA LEU A 210 1.51 7.73 19.46
C LEU A 210 0.92 7.39 20.82
N LYS A 211 1.29 6.26 21.42
CA LYS A 211 0.89 5.93 22.81
C LYS A 211 1.44 6.93 23.82
N LEU A 212 2.57 7.58 23.54
CA LEU A 212 3.19 8.58 24.42
C LEU A 212 2.62 10.00 24.21
N THR A 213 2.16 10.36 23.00
CA THR A 213 1.68 11.71 22.67
C THR A 213 0.24 12.02 23.09
N VAL A 214 -0.55 11.03 23.47
CA VAL A 214 -1.89 11.26 24.08
C VAL A 214 -1.82 11.97 25.43
N THR A 215 -0.63 12.13 26.00
CA THR A 215 -0.41 12.79 27.30
C THR A 215 -0.04 14.28 27.25
N GLY A 216 -0.16 14.96 26.10
CA GLY A 216 -0.28 16.43 26.07
C GLY A 216 0.99 17.26 25.92
N GLU A 217 2.14 16.70 25.68
CA GLU A 217 3.36 17.43 25.33
C GLU A 217 3.77 17.07 23.89
N ASP A 218 3.84 18.09 22.97
CA ASP A 218 4.79 18.05 21.87
C ASP A 218 4.31 18.22 20.43
N ALA A 219 3.99 19.46 20.09
CA ALA A 219 4.06 19.90 18.69
C ALA A 219 5.49 19.79 18.09
N ALA A 220 6.53 19.79 18.95
CA ALA A 220 7.93 19.66 18.55
C ALA A 220 8.28 18.20 18.16
N VAL A 221 7.84 17.22 18.96
CA VAL A 221 8.03 15.77 18.67
C VAL A 221 7.31 15.41 17.38
N THR A 222 6.09 15.87 17.20
CA THR A 222 5.32 15.64 15.97
C THR A 222 6.06 16.16 14.72
N ARG A 223 6.68 17.35 14.81
CA ARG A 223 7.45 17.93 13.69
C ARG A 223 8.70 17.11 13.34
N GLU A 224 9.44 16.62 14.34
CA GLU A 224 10.61 15.77 14.12
C GLU A 224 10.21 14.41 13.55
N GLN A 225 9.09 13.84 13.97
CA GLN A 225 8.54 12.61 13.39
C GLN A 225 8.18 12.79 11.92
N PHE A 226 7.51 13.88 11.55
CA PHE A 226 7.21 14.17 10.14
C PHE A 226 8.47 14.27 9.30
N LYS A 227 9.55 14.87 9.79
CA LYS A 227 10.83 14.92 9.07
C LYS A 227 11.46 13.54 8.87
N LEU A 228 11.29 12.62 9.83
CA LEU A 228 11.79 11.25 9.69
C LEU A 228 10.97 10.43 8.68
N LEU A 229 9.67 10.71 8.58
CA LEU A 229 8.75 10.01 7.68
C LEU A 229 8.73 10.58 6.25
N GLU A 230 9.10 11.84 6.06
CA GLU A 230 9.05 12.52 4.75
C GLU A 230 9.75 11.74 3.62
N PRO A 231 10.97 11.17 3.81
CA PRO A 231 11.61 10.40 2.75
C PRO A 231 10.85 9.12 2.40
N LEU A 232 10.33 8.40 3.41
CA LEU A 232 9.52 7.21 3.20
C LEU A 232 8.21 7.56 2.47
N THR A 233 7.47 8.53 2.96
CA THR A 233 6.22 8.99 2.34
C THR A 233 6.43 9.43 0.89
N SER A 234 7.51 10.15 0.60
CA SER A 234 7.86 10.58 -0.75
C SER A 234 8.15 9.39 -1.68
N GLU A 235 8.84 8.37 -1.17
CA GLU A 235 9.12 7.12 -1.91
C GLU A 235 7.81 6.36 -2.20
N LEU A 236 6.92 6.23 -1.20
CA LEU A 236 5.64 5.55 -1.36
C LEU A 236 4.70 6.27 -2.35
N ILE A 237 4.66 7.60 -2.34
CA ILE A 237 3.91 8.37 -3.34
C ILE A 237 4.48 8.15 -4.75
N ALA A 238 5.79 8.04 -4.90
CA ALA A 238 6.40 7.72 -6.19
C ALA A 238 6.02 6.29 -6.65
N GLN A 239 5.99 5.31 -5.74
CA GLN A 239 5.53 3.95 -6.06
C GLN A 239 4.04 3.92 -6.41
N HIS A 240 3.19 4.68 -5.72
CA HIS A 240 1.80 4.85 -6.11
C HIS A 240 1.67 5.39 -7.54
N THR A 241 2.45 6.42 -7.89
CA THR A 241 2.45 6.96 -9.27
C THR A 241 2.84 5.88 -10.28
N ILE A 242 3.88 5.09 -10.00
CA ILE A 242 4.30 3.99 -10.88
C ILE A 242 3.17 2.95 -11.05
N ARG A 243 2.46 2.58 -9.98
CA ARG A 243 1.31 1.66 -10.06
C ARG A 243 0.18 2.22 -10.92
N MET A 244 -0.15 3.50 -10.77
CA MET A 244 -1.17 4.14 -11.58
C MET A 244 -0.75 4.19 -13.06
N ASP A 245 0.50 4.55 -13.34
CA ASP A 245 1.05 4.61 -14.70
C ASP A 245 1.07 3.21 -15.36
N ALA A 246 1.33 2.13 -14.61
CA ALA A 246 1.27 0.75 -15.11
C ALA A 246 -0.12 0.36 -15.63
N LEU A 247 -1.17 0.92 -15.03
CA LEU A 247 -2.56 0.76 -15.49
C LEU A 247 -2.96 1.76 -16.59
N GLY A 248 -2.06 2.67 -17.00
CA GLY A 248 -2.38 3.78 -17.89
C GLY A 248 -3.27 4.86 -17.26
N LEU A 249 -3.32 4.93 -15.92
CA LEU A 249 -4.11 5.87 -15.14
C LEU A 249 -3.24 7.04 -14.66
N THR A 250 -3.87 8.20 -14.46
CA THR A 250 -3.19 9.36 -13.84
C THR A 250 -3.29 9.29 -12.32
N ALA A 251 -2.13 9.36 -11.61
CA ALA A 251 -2.04 9.43 -10.15
C ALA A 251 -2.46 10.80 -9.61
#